data_351400d403caf6e4ba658ec3a0689c27
#
_entry.id   351400d403caf6e4ba658ec3a0689c27
#
_cell.length_a   1.000
_cell.length_b   1.000
_cell.length_c   1.000
_cell.angle_alpha   90.00
_cell.angle_beta   90.00
_cell.angle_gamma   90.00
#
_symmetry.space_group_name_H-M   'P 1'
#
loop_
_entity.id
_entity.type
_entity.pdbx_description
1 polymer ?
#
loop_
_entity_poly.entity_id
_entity_poly.type
_entity_poly.pdbx_seq_one_letter_code
_entity_poly.pdbx_strand_id
1 'polypeptide(L)'
;FTSYPIAAFRRQVDAYVDAVIKEMDYVAENFQDKVLDTVYIGGGTPTTLEPEQLDRLITALKSKFDFSTVKEFTVEAGRADSITREKLEVLYRHQVSRISVNPQTMKQETLDIIGRKASVEQVLTAYRLAREVGFDNINMDLILGLPGELEADVQRTIEKIVELSPDSLTVHSLAIKRASRLNQWIQENGVSMLHNTDETMKIAAAGAEKLGMKPYYLYRQKNMSGNFEN
;
A
#
# COMPACT_ATOMS: atom_id res chain seq x y z
N PHE A 1 2.13 -4.23 -11.82
CA PHE A 1 1.00 -3.39 -11.41
C PHE A 1 0.00 -3.29 -12.55
N THR A 2 -1.30 -3.44 -12.26
CA THR A 2 -2.35 -3.20 -13.25
C THR A 2 -2.58 -1.69 -13.33
N SER A 3 -2.39 -1.09 -14.50
CA SER A 3 -2.65 0.32 -14.70
C SER A 3 -3.96 0.50 -15.47
N TYR A 4 -4.89 1.24 -14.89
CA TYR A 4 -6.11 1.68 -15.58
C TYR A 4 -5.95 3.10 -16.10
N PRO A 5 -6.53 3.44 -17.27
CA PRO A 5 -6.51 4.81 -17.77
C PRO A 5 -7.35 5.70 -16.84
N ILE A 6 -6.67 6.50 -16.02
CA ILE A 6 -7.30 7.37 -15.00
C ILE A 6 -8.37 8.30 -15.61
N ALA A 7 -8.15 8.80 -16.83
CA ALA A 7 -9.12 9.69 -17.49
C ALA A 7 -10.45 8.98 -17.84
N ALA A 8 -10.41 7.70 -18.19
CA ALA A 8 -11.64 6.91 -18.42
C ALA A 8 -12.32 6.58 -17.10
N PHE A 9 -11.54 6.24 -16.06
CA PHE A 9 -12.05 5.96 -14.73
C PHE A 9 -12.75 7.18 -14.11
N ARG A 10 -12.17 8.38 -14.18
CA ARG A 10 -12.76 9.60 -13.62
C ARG A 10 -14.19 9.88 -14.08
N ARG A 11 -14.55 9.49 -15.30
CA ARG A 11 -15.90 9.67 -15.84
C ARG A 11 -16.91 8.64 -15.31
N GLN A 12 -16.45 7.55 -14.71
CA GLN A 12 -17.28 6.45 -14.26
C GLN A 12 -17.21 6.21 -12.74
N VAL A 13 -16.42 7.02 -12.01
CA VAL A 13 -16.17 6.83 -10.59
C VAL A 13 -17.45 6.82 -9.78
N ASP A 14 -18.37 7.78 -10.02
CA ASP A 14 -19.61 7.85 -9.28
C ASP A 14 -20.48 6.62 -9.52
N ALA A 15 -20.61 6.17 -10.78
CA ALA A 15 -21.33 4.95 -11.12
C ALA A 15 -20.65 3.71 -10.52
N TYR A 16 -19.32 3.69 -10.44
CA TYR A 16 -18.57 2.63 -9.77
C TYR A 16 -18.84 2.61 -8.26
N VAL A 17 -18.82 3.77 -7.59
CA VAL A 17 -19.15 3.87 -6.16
C VAL A 17 -20.60 3.43 -5.91
N ASP A 18 -21.54 3.81 -6.78
CA ASP A 18 -22.94 3.35 -6.70
C ASP A 18 -23.05 1.83 -6.84
N ALA A 19 -22.29 1.23 -7.75
CA ALA A 19 -22.27 -0.23 -7.93
C ALA A 19 -21.71 -0.94 -6.69
N VAL A 20 -20.63 -0.43 -6.11
CA VAL A 20 -20.06 -0.98 -4.87
C VAL A 20 -21.06 -0.88 -3.70
N ILE A 21 -21.75 0.26 -3.56
CA ILE A 21 -22.78 0.43 -2.52
C ILE A 21 -23.92 -0.55 -2.73
N LYS A 22 -24.32 -0.81 -3.99
CA LYS A 22 -25.34 -1.81 -4.30
C LYS A 22 -24.87 -3.24 -3.97
N GLU A 23 -23.60 -3.56 -4.18
CA GLU A 23 -23.04 -4.85 -3.73
C GLU A 23 -23.05 -4.96 -2.21
N MET A 24 -22.77 -3.87 -1.47
CA MET A 24 -22.87 -3.84 -0.01
C MET A 24 -24.31 -4.14 0.47
N ASP A 25 -25.36 -3.64 -0.22
CA ASP A 25 -26.76 -3.96 0.10
C ASP A 25 -26.99 -5.47 0.02
N TYR A 26 -26.59 -6.09 -1.10
CA TYR A 26 -26.73 -7.53 -1.28
C TYR A 26 -25.98 -8.33 -0.20
N VAL A 27 -24.75 -7.92 0.15
CA VAL A 27 -23.96 -8.59 1.20
C VAL A 27 -24.62 -8.42 2.56
N ALA A 28 -25.08 -7.22 2.91
CA ALA A 28 -25.74 -6.94 4.18
C ALA A 28 -27.03 -7.77 4.35
N GLU A 29 -27.82 -7.94 3.29
CA GLU A 29 -29.03 -8.75 3.31
C GLU A 29 -28.76 -10.25 3.51
N ASN A 30 -27.65 -10.76 2.94
CA ASN A 30 -27.36 -12.19 2.92
C ASN A 30 -26.43 -12.66 4.05
N PHE A 31 -25.81 -11.75 4.81
CA PHE A 31 -24.84 -12.06 5.85
C PHE A 31 -25.15 -11.36 7.19
N GLN A 32 -26.43 -11.20 7.52
CA GLN A 32 -26.91 -10.49 8.72
C GLN A 32 -26.40 -11.06 10.05
N ASP A 33 -26.12 -12.36 10.11
CA ASP A 33 -25.64 -13.02 11.31
C ASP A 33 -24.12 -12.94 11.54
N LYS A 34 -23.40 -12.19 10.69
CA LYS A 34 -21.94 -12.09 10.77
C LYS A 34 -21.51 -10.88 11.57
N VAL A 35 -20.55 -11.12 12.45
CA VAL A 35 -19.89 -10.08 13.23
C VAL A 35 -18.61 -9.68 12.52
N LEU A 36 -18.38 -8.37 12.33
CA LEU A 36 -17.17 -7.85 11.70
C LEU A 36 -16.07 -7.66 12.73
N ASP A 37 -14.96 -8.35 12.55
CA ASP A 37 -13.72 -8.13 13.29
C ASP A 37 -12.83 -7.07 12.65
N THR A 38 -12.77 -7.09 11.31
CA THR A 38 -11.94 -6.17 10.53
C THR A 38 -12.67 -5.68 9.28
N VAL A 39 -12.33 -4.47 8.86
CA VAL A 39 -12.77 -3.90 7.59
C VAL A 39 -11.55 -3.42 6.82
N TYR A 40 -11.48 -3.75 5.54
CA TYR A 40 -10.35 -3.40 4.68
C TYR A 40 -10.85 -2.85 3.34
N ILE A 41 -10.44 -1.62 3.02
CA ILE A 41 -10.68 -1.01 1.72
C ILE A 41 -9.35 -0.97 0.97
N GLY A 42 -9.22 -1.83 -0.02
CA GLY A 42 -8.01 -2.00 -0.81
C GLY A 42 -8.30 -2.17 -2.30
N GLY A 43 -7.35 -2.72 -3.03
CA GLY A 43 -7.47 -3.02 -4.45
C GLY A 43 -6.58 -2.14 -5.33
N GLY A 44 -7.15 -1.23 -6.12
CA GLY A 44 -6.37 -0.30 -6.95
C GLY A 44 -5.64 0.73 -6.09
N THR A 45 -6.29 1.83 -5.81
CA THR A 45 -5.84 2.83 -4.82
C THR A 45 -7.06 3.60 -4.35
N PRO A 46 -7.61 3.30 -3.17
CA PRO A 46 -8.82 3.94 -2.66
C PRO A 46 -8.76 5.47 -2.64
N THR A 47 -7.58 6.03 -2.35
CA THR A 47 -7.35 7.49 -2.34
C THR A 47 -7.33 8.14 -3.73
N THR A 48 -7.59 7.39 -4.81
CA THR A 48 -7.93 7.98 -6.12
C THR A 48 -9.34 8.54 -6.14
N LEU A 49 -10.21 8.12 -5.21
CA LEU A 49 -11.51 8.73 -4.98
C LEU A 49 -11.34 10.14 -4.43
N GLU A 50 -12.24 11.04 -4.80
CA GLU A 50 -12.30 12.38 -4.21
C GLU A 50 -12.87 12.31 -2.78
N PRO A 51 -12.64 13.35 -1.94
CA PRO A 51 -13.08 13.34 -0.54
C PRO A 51 -14.57 13.01 -0.36
N GLU A 52 -15.44 13.58 -1.18
CA GLU A 52 -16.90 13.37 -1.15
C GLU A 52 -17.26 11.92 -1.52
N GLN A 53 -16.52 11.31 -2.44
CA GLN A 53 -16.73 9.93 -2.85
C GLN A 53 -16.29 8.94 -1.77
N LEU A 54 -15.16 9.22 -1.11
CA LEU A 54 -14.70 8.46 0.07
C LEU A 54 -15.71 8.56 1.21
N ASP A 55 -16.18 9.77 1.51
CA ASP A 55 -17.18 10.02 2.55
C ASP A 55 -18.48 9.25 2.27
N ARG A 56 -18.99 9.33 1.05
CA ARG A 56 -20.19 8.61 0.61
C ARG A 56 -20.03 7.08 0.72
N LEU A 57 -18.90 6.54 0.26
CA LEU A 57 -18.61 5.11 0.31
C LEU A 57 -18.57 4.59 1.75
N ILE A 58 -17.84 5.27 2.62
CA ILE A 58 -17.67 4.85 4.01
C ILE A 58 -18.94 5.06 4.82
N THR A 59 -19.69 6.15 4.58
CA THR A 59 -21.01 6.37 5.18
C THR A 59 -21.98 5.24 4.83
N ALA A 60 -22.04 4.86 3.56
CA ALA A 60 -22.88 3.74 3.12
C ALA A 60 -22.44 2.42 3.78
N LEU A 61 -21.15 2.15 3.86
CA LEU A 61 -20.60 0.96 4.53
C LEU A 61 -21.03 0.91 6.00
N LYS A 62 -20.85 2.00 6.74
CA LYS A 62 -21.21 2.09 8.17
C LYS A 62 -22.72 2.06 8.43
N SER A 63 -23.54 2.46 7.46
CA SER A 63 -24.99 2.38 7.59
C SER A 63 -25.55 0.97 7.40
N LYS A 64 -24.77 0.07 6.75
CA LYS A 64 -25.22 -1.29 6.38
C LYS A 64 -24.62 -2.37 7.28
N PHE A 65 -23.50 -2.09 7.94
CA PHE A 65 -22.79 -3.04 8.77
C PHE A 65 -22.53 -2.46 10.17
N ASP A 66 -22.61 -3.32 11.18
CA ASP A 66 -22.29 -2.95 12.56
C ASP A 66 -20.76 -2.86 12.76
N PHE A 67 -20.28 -1.68 13.08
CA PHE A 67 -18.87 -1.40 13.37
C PHE A 67 -18.51 -1.48 14.86
N SER A 68 -19.46 -1.77 15.74
CA SER A 68 -19.23 -1.79 17.19
C SER A 68 -18.17 -2.79 17.63
N THR A 69 -17.97 -3.86 16.85
CA THR A 69 -17.01 -4.94 17.12
C THR A 69 -15.75 -4.86 16.26
N VAL A 70 -15.68 -3.92 15.33
CA VAL A 70 -14.54 -3.77 14.42
C VAL A 70 -13.29 -3.33 15.18
N LYS A 71 -12.26 -4.17 15.18
CA LYS A 71 -10.97 -3.94 15.85
C LYS A 71 -9.98 -3.19 14.98
N GLU A 72 -10.05 -3.38 13.67
CA GLU A 72 -9.22 -2.69 12.68
C GLU A 72 -10.04 -2.29 11.46
N PHE A 73 -9.98 -1.02 11.12
CA PHE A 73 -10.50 -0.49 9.87
C PHE A 73 -9.35 0.10 9.06
N THR A 74 -8.92 -0.62 8.02
CA THR A 74 -7.81 -0.25 7.17
C THR A 74 -8.28 0.32 5.84
N VAL A 75 -7.62 1.40 5.38
CA VAL A 75 -7.76 1.94 4.02
C VAL A 75 -6.38 2.06 3.38
N GLU A 76 -6.21 1.46 2.20
CA GLU A 76 -4.99 1.63 1.42
C GLU A 76 -4.89 3.04 0.84
N ALA A 77 -3.93 3.82 1.33
CA ALA A 77 -3.51 5.08 0.74
C ALA A 77 -2.16 4.90 0.01
N GLY A 78 -2.03 3.80 -0.71
CA GLY A 78 -0.77 3.25 -1.20
C GLY A 78 0.03 4.11 -2.18
N ARG A 79 -0.52 5.23 -2.66
CA ARG A 79 0.13 6.14 -3.61
C ARG A 79 0.19 7.55 -3.03
N ALA A 80 1.37 8.01 -2.71
CA ALA A 80 1.58 9.34 -2.13
C ALA A 80 1.05 10.49 -3.01
N ASP A 81 1.07 10.32 -4.35
CA ASP A 81 0.52 11.30 -5.29
C ASP A 81 -1.02 11.40 -5.29
N SER A 82 -1.71 10.49 -4.60
CA SER A 82 -3.16 10.50 -4.42
C SER A 82 -3.61 10.94 -3.02
N ILE A 83 -2.68 11.16 -2.10
CA ILE A 83 -2.96 11.54 -0.72
C ILE A 83 -3.07 13.07 -0.63
N THR A 84 -4.17 13.56 -0.07
CA THR A 84 -4.36 14.97 0.28
C THR A 84 -4.83 15.08 1.73
N ARG A 85 -4.70 16.28 2.32
CA ARG A 85 -5.17 16.55 3.69
C ARG A 85 -6.66 16.26 3.82
N GLU A 86 -7.45 16.72 2.88
CA GLU A 86 -8.92 16.56 2.88
C GLU A 86 -9.32 15.08 2.88
N LYS A 87 -8.65 14.25 2.08
CA LYS A 87 -8.89 12.80 2.04
C LYS A 87 -8.52 12.14 3.35
N LEU A 88 -7.37 12.48 3.93
CA LEU A 88 -6.95 11.96 5.22
C LEU A 88 -7.91 12.38 6.35
N GLU A 89 -8.40 13.62 6.35
CA GLU A 89 -9.38 14.12 7.30
C GLU A 89 -10.72 13.38 7.18
N VAL A 90 -11.17 13.05 5.96
CA VAL A 90 -12.35 12.21 5.74
C VAL A 90 -12.15 10.84 6.37
N LEU A 91 -11.04 10.17 6.07
CA LEU A 91 -10.73 8.84 6.61
C LEU A 91 -10.65 8.87 8.14
N TYR A 92 -9.98 9.88 8.70
CA TYR A 92 -9.83 10.05 10.14
C TYR A 92 -11.18 10.31 10.84
N ARG A 93 -12.02 11.19 10.28
CA ARG A 93 -13.38 11.46 10.77
C ARG A 93 -14.24 10.20 10.78
N HIS A 94 -14.06 9.32 9.81
CA HIS A 94 -14.72 8.01 9.76
C HIS A 94 -14.09 6.95 10.67
N GLN A 95 -13.12 7.31 11.50
CA GLN A 95 -12.45 6.39 12.45
C GLN A 95 -11.74 5.24 11.72
N VAL A 96 -11.19 5.50 10.52
CA VAL A 96 -10.23 4.59 9.91
C VAL A 96 -9.04 4.49 10.85
N SER A 97 -8.78 3.29 11.36
CA SER A 97 -7.76 3.07 12.39
C SER A 97 -6.37 2.81 11.82
N ARG A 98 -6.28 2.41 10.55
CA ARG A 98 -5.02 2.08 9.89
C ARG A 98 -5.04 2.53 8.43
N ILE A 99 -3.94 3.11 7.99
CA ILE A 99 -3.71 3.42 6.57
C ILE A 99 -2.37 2.84 6.10
N SER A 100 -2.17 2.74 4.79
CA SER A 100 -0.88 2.40 4.22
C SER A 100 -0.34 3.55 3.37
N VAL A 101 0.94 3.88 3.55
CA VAL A 101 1.69 4.80 2.67
C VAL A 101 2.87 4.02 2.09
N ASN A 102 2.82 3.70 0.81
CA ASN A 102 3.66 2.66 0.22
C ASN A 102 4.78 3.26 -0.65
N PRO A 103 5.99 3.50 -0.09
CA PRO A 103 7.12 4.02 -0.84
C PRO A 103 7.63 3.06 -1.91
N GLN A 104 7.62 1.78 -1.67
CA GLN A 104 8.28 0.71 -2.41
C GLN A 104 9.80 0.75 -2.26
N THR A 105 10.42 1.90 -2.41
CA THR A 105 11.83 2.23 -2.19
C THR A 105 11.98 3.72 -1.90
N MET A 106 13.12 4.12 -1.33
CA MET A 106 13.49 5.53 -1.15
C MET A 106 14.58 5.98 -2.13
N LYS A 107 14.74 5.25 -3.26
CA LYS A 107 15.62 5.63 -4.36
C LYS A 107 14.82 6.16 -5.53
N GLN A 108 14.99 7.46 -5.86
CA GLN A 108 14.19 8.14 -6.89
C GLN A 108 14.34 7.50 -8.26
N GLU A 109 15.57 7.17 -8.67
CA GLU A 109 15.85 6.55 -9.97
C GLU A 109 15.11 5.23 -10.13
N THR A 110 15.00 4.44 -9.06
CA THR A 110 14.26 3.18 -9.07
C THR A 110 12.75 3.43 -9.19
N LEU A 111 12.21 4.45 -8.48
CA LEU A 111 10.79 4.83 -8.63
C LEU A 111 10.47 5.20 -10.08
N ASP A 112 11.36 5.92 -10.74
CA ASP A 112 11.20 6.33 -12.14
C ASP A 112 11.19 5.09 -13.07
N ILE A 113 12.11 4.14 -12.87
CA ILE A 113 12.19 2.88 -13.64
C ILE A 113 10.91 2.06 -13.50
N ILE A 114 10.38 1.91 -12.28
CA ILE A 114 9.15 1.14 -12.05
C ILE A 114 7.86 1.91 -12.38
N GLY A 115 7.98 3.14 -12.86
CA GLY A 115 6.86 3.98 -13.29
C GLY A 115 6.01 4.51 -12.15
N ARG A 116 6.61 4.71 -10.96
CA ARG A 116 5.94 5.41 -9.86
C ARG A 116 6.00 6.92 -10.12
N LYS A 117 4.83 7.57 -10.09
CA LYS A 117 4.74 9.01 -10.31
C LYS A 117 5.12 9.83 -9.08
N ALA A 118 4.89 9.27 -7.89
CA ALA A 118 5.24 9.92 -6.64
C ALA A 118 6.76 9.94 -6.44
N SER A 119 7.30 11.10 -6.10
CA SER A 119 8.70 11.22 -5.68
C SER A 119 8.89 10.79 -4.22
N VAL A 120 10.15 10.54 -3.84
CA VAL A 120 10.52 10.26 -2.44
C VAL A 120 10.03 11.38 -1.53
N GLU A 121 10.19 12.65 -1.93
CA GLU A 121 9.73 13.80 -1.14
C GLU A 121 8.21 13.82 -0.97
N GLN A 122 7.45 13.45 -1.99
CA GLN A 122 6.00 13.31 -1.87
C GLN A 122 5.60 12.20 -0.90
N VAL A 123 6.33 11.08 -0.86
CA VAL A 123 6.11 10.02 0.14
C VAL A 123 6.34 10.54 1.54
N LEU A 124 7.45 11.25 1.77
CA LEU A 124 7.77 11.84 3.07
C LEU A 124 6.72 12.85 3.51
N THR A 125 6.28 13.69 2.59
CA THR A 125 5.23 14.69 2.84
C THR A 125 3.90 14.02 3.18
N ALA A 126 3.48 13.01 2.41
CA ALA A 126 2.25 12.28 2.67
C ALA A 126 2.27 11.56 4.03
N TYR A 127 3.41 10.98 4.41
CA TYR A 127 3.57 10.34 5.71
C TYR A 127 3.45 11.35 6.87
N ARG A 128 4.17 12.48 6.79
CA ARG A 128 4.08 13.54 7.81
C ARG A 128 2.67 14.08 7.92
N LEU A 129 2.03 14.32 6.79
CA LEU A 129 0.66 14.80 6.74
C LEU A 129 -0.33 13.83 7.41
N ALA A 130 -0.16 12.52 7.20
CA ALA A 130 -0.97 11.51 7.86
C ALA A 130 -0.79 11.55 9.39
N ARG A 131 0.47 11.69 9.87
CA ARG A 131 0.75 11.87 11.30
C ARG A 131 0.14 13.16 11.86
N GLU A 132 0.22 14.28 11.13
CA GLU A 132 -0.38 15.56 11.53
C GLU A 132 -1.91 15.48 11.65
N VAL A 133 -2.57 14.75 10.76
CA VAL A 133 -4.03 14.53 10.82
C VAL A 133 -4.42 13.68 12.03
N GLY A 134 -3.49 12.85 12.54
CA GLY A 134 -3.69 12.05 13.76
C GLY A 134 -3.61 10.55 13.58
N PHE A 135 -3.20 10.04 12.40
CA PHE A 135 -3.00 8.60 12.23
C PHE A 135 -1.79 8.12 13.03
N ASP A 136 -2.04 7.16 13.92
CA ASP A 136 -1.06 6.49 14.78
C ASP A 136 -0.78 5.02 14.38
N ASN A 137 -1.44 4.53 13.33
CA ASN A 137 -1.19 3.22 12.76
C ASN A 137 -1.01 3.33 11.25
N ILE A 138 0.25 3.51 10.82
CA ILE A 138 0.63 3.66 9.41
C ILE A 138 1.54 2.50 9.01
N ASN A 139 1.11 1.75 8.00
CA ASN A 139 1.92 0.73 7.35
C ASN A 139 2.72 1.31 6.19
N MET A 140 3.93 0.82 5.98
CA MET A 140 4.72 1.08 4.77
C MET A 140 5.05 -0.21 4.05
N ASP A 141 4.90 -0.22 2.70
CA ASP A 141 5.30 -1.34 1.87
C ASP A 141 6.62 -1.06 1.17
N LEU A 142 7.51 -2.03 1.20
CA LEU A 142 8.77 -2.05 0.47
C LEU A 142 8.82 -3.23 -0.49
N ILE A 143 9.58 -3.08 -1.58
CA ILE A 143 9.87 -4.17 -2.51
C ILE A 143 11.38 -4.32 -2.62
N LEU A 144 11.89 -5.50 -2.31
CA LEU A 144 13.28 -5.88 -2.49
C LEU A 144 13.50 -6.46 -3.89
N GLY A 145 14.69 -6.28 -4.43
CA GLY A 145 15.08 -6.77 -5.75
C GLY A 145 14.57 -5.91 -6.90
N LEU A 146 14.28 -4.64 -6.64
CA LEU A 146 13.91 -3.69 -7.67
C LEU A 146 15.08 -3.42 -8.64
N PRO A 147 14.80 -3.12 -9.93
CA PRO A 147 15.83 -2.89 -10.92
C PRO A 147 16.79 -1.76 -10.54
N GLY A 148 18.08 -2.02 -10.66
CA GLY A 148 19.13 -1.03 -10.40
C GLY A 148 19.37 -0.75 -8.91
N GLU A 149 18.79 -1.54 -8.01
CA GLU A 149 19.09 -1.46 -6.57
C GLU A 149 20.15 -2.47 -6.14
N LEU A 150 21.11 -2.00 -5.39
CA LEU A 150 22.13 -2.79 -4.70
C LEU A 150 21.82 -2.82 -3.19
N GLU A 151 22.53 -3.66 -2.46
CA GLU A 151 22.42 -3.76 -0.99
C GLU A 151 22.54 -2.39 -0.28
N ALA A 152 23.45 -1.53 -0.76
CA ALA A 152 23.60 -0.17 -0.23
C ALA A 152 22.36 0.72 -0.46
N ASP A 153 21.59 0.50 -1.53
CA ASP A 153 20.34 1.23 -1.79
C ASP A 153 19.24 0.76 -0.86
N VAL A 154 19.15 -0.55 -0.65
CA VAL A 154 18.22 -1.15 0.31
C VAL A 154 18.55 -0.67 1.72
N GLN A 155 19.85 -0.64 2.09
CA GLN A 155 20.29 -0.14 3.39
C GLN A 155 19.83 1.32 3.62
N ARG A 156 20.05 2.22 2.65
CA ARG A 156 19.59 3.62 2.73
C ARG A 156 18.07 3.72 2.83
N THR A 157 17.34 2.90 2.09
CA THR A 157 15.87 2.84 2.18
C THR A 157 15.44 2.44 3.58
N ILE A 158 16.00 1.38 4.14
CA ILE A 158 15.68 0.90 5.48
C ILE A 158 16.04 1.94 6.56
N GLU A 159 17.20 2.59 6.47
CA GLU A 159 17.58 3.66 7.38
C GLU A 159 16.54 4.79 7.38
N LYS A 160 16.06 5.19 6.20
CA LYS A 160 15.02 6.21 6.07
C LYS A 160 13.68 5.76 6.66
N ILE A 161 13.30 4.50 6.48
CA ILE A 161 12.10 3.92 7.10
C ILE A 161 12.23 3.89 8.64
N VAL A 162 13.41 3.54 9.16
CA VAL A 162 13.65 3.56 10.61
C VAL A 162 13.53 4.98 11.18
N GLU A 163 14.06 6.01 10.48
CA GLU A 163 13.89 7.41 10.86
C GLU A 163 12.40 7.84 10.90
N LEU A 164 11.60 7.39 9.93
CA LEU A 164 10.18 7.70 9.87
C LEU A 164 9.36 6.99 10.96
N SER A 165 9.84 5.83 11.40
CA SER A 165 9.19 5.03 12.44
C SER A 165 7.71 4.71 12.16
N PRO A 166 7.39 3.98 11.07
CA PRO A 166 6.03 3.50 10.84
C PRO A 166 5.63 2.46 11.89
N ASP A 167 4.33 2.21 12.04
CA ASP A 167 3.80 1.26 13.03
C ASP A 167 3.83 -0.19 12.53
N SER A 168 3.84 -0.37 11.21
CA SER A 168 4.04 -1.68 10.58
C SER A 168 4.77 -1.56 9.26
N LEU A 169 5.44 -2.64 8.85
CA LEU A 169 6.23 -2.72 7.64
C LEU A 169 5.88 -4.00 6.89
N THR A 170 5.58 -3.86 5.61
CA THR A 170 5.41 -4.99 4.70
C THR A 170 6.56 -5.03 3.73
N VAL A 171 7.30 -6.12 3.70
CA VAL A 171 8.44 -6.30 2.80
C VAL A 171 8.12 -7.37 1.78
N HIS A 172 8.06 -6.97 0.52
CA HIS A 172 7.82 -7.85 -0.61
C HIS A 172 9.13 -8.17 -1.33
N SER A 173 9.29 -9.41 -1.79
CA SER A 173 10.27 -9.70 -2.82
C SER A 173 9.66 -9.46 -4.20
N LEU A 174 10.43 -8.88 -5.11
CA LEU A 174 9.96 -8.61 -6.47
C LEU A 174 9.57 -9.92 -7.16
N ALA A 175 8.31 -9.98 -7.62
CA ALA A 175 7.82 -11.06 -8.48
C ALA A 175 7.58 -10.53 -9.90
N ILE A 176 8.29 -11.11 -10.87
CA ILE A 176 8.22 -10.67 -12.27
C ILE A 176 7.12 -11.44 -12.98
N LYS A 177 6.09 -10.73 -13.42
CA LYS A 177 5.02 -11.30 -14.25
C LYS A 177 5.41 -11.22 -15.73
N ARG A 178 5.20 -12.32 -16.50
CA ARG A 178 5.59 -12.43 -17.92
C ARG A 178 5.11 -11.28 -18.80
N ALA A 179 3.89 -10.81 -18.60
CA ALA A 179 3.27 -9.73 -19.37
C ALA A 179 3.48 -8.31 -18.79
N SER A 180 4.38 -8.12 -17.82
CA SER A 180 4.62 -6.83 -17.23
C SER A 180 5.60 -5.98 -18.07
N ARG A 181 5.41 -4.65 -18.06
CA ARG A 181 6.39 -3.70 -18.65
C ARG A 181 7.77 -3.87 -18.03
N LEU A 182 7.82 -4.23 -16.75
CA LEU A 182 9.07 -4.52 -16.06
C LEU A 182 9.81 -5.70 -16.69
N ASN A 183 9.09 -6.77 -17.08
CA ASN A 183 9.70 -7.90 -17.77
C ASN A 183 10.27 -7.49 -19.15
N GLN A 184 9.57 -6.65 -19.90
CA GLN A 184 10.07 -6.09 -21.16
C GLN A 184 11.35 -5.27 -20.91
N TRP A 185 11.32 -4.38 -19.91
CA TRP A 185 12.48 -3.58 -19.55
C TRP A 185 13.70 -4.44 -19.16
N ILE A 186 13.48 -5.53 -18.40
CA ILE A 186 14.53 -6.47 -18.01
C ILE A 186 15.11 -7.20 -19.24
N GLN A 187 14.27 -7.57 -20.21
CA GLN A 187 14.74 -8.18 -21.46
C GLN A 187 15.63 -7.23 -22.28
N GLU A 188 15.34 -5.95 -22.25
CA GLU A 188 16.11 -4.91 -22.95
C GLU A 188 17.40 -4.52 -22.22
N ASN A 189 17.41 -4.52 -20.88
CA ASN A 189 18.51 -4.01 -20.05
C ASN A 189 19.31 -5.11 -19.33
N GLY A 190 18.85 -6.35 -19.35
CA GLY A 190 19.52 -7.51 -18.77
C GLY A 190 19.09 -7.85 -17.34
N VAL A 191 19.16 -9.12 -17.00
CA VAL A 191 18.80 -9.68 -15.67
C VAL A 191 19.80 -9.27 -14.58
N SER A 192 21.03 -8.89 -14.94
CA SER A 192 22.09 -8.45 -14.01
C SER A 192 21.73 -7.18 -13.21
N MET A 193 20.64 -6.49 -13.58
CA MET A 193 20.11 -5.34 -12.83
C MET A 193 19.22 -5.72 -11.64
N LEU A 194 18.98 -7.02 -11.40
CA LEU A 194 18.15 -7.51 -10.31
C LEU A 194 19.02 -8.14 -9.23
N HIS A 195 19.10 -7.48 -8.09
CA HIS A 195 19.84 -7.96 -6.92
C HIS A 195 18.86 -8.22 -5.77
N ASN A 196 18.24 -9.40 -5.76
CA ASN A 196 17.47 -9.85 -4.61
C ASN A 196 18.26 -10.96 -3.94
N THR A 197 19.02 -10.62 -2.92
CA THR A 197 19.93 -11.51 -2.20
C THR A 197 19.42 -11.76 -0.78
N ASP A 198 19.92 -12.81 -0.14
CA ASP A 198 19.67 -13.05 1.28
C ASP A 198 20.12 -11.86 2.14
N GLU A 199 21.13 -11.10 1.68
CA GLU A 199 21.64 -9.93 2.38
C GLU A 199 20.62 -8.78 2.38
N THR A 200 19.94 -8.52 1.27
CA THR A 200 18.88 -7.48 1.22
C THR A 200 17.73 -7.79 2.17
N MET A 201 17.39 -9.06 2.34
CA MET A 201 16.38 -9.49 3.31
C MET A 201 16.86 -9.34 4.75
N LYS A 202 18.13 -9.68 5.04
CA LYS A 202 18.71 -9.45 6.39
C LYS A 202 18.73 -7.97 6.75
N ILE A 203 19.05 -7.10 5.80
CA ILE A 203 19.00 -5.64 6.00
C ILE A 203 17.58 -5.21 6.37
N ALA A 204 16.56 -5.69 5.65
CA ALA A 204 15.16 -5.37 5.94
C ALA A 204 14.71 -5.92 7.31
N ALA A 205 15.09 -7.15 7.63
CA ALA A 205 14.79 -7.76 8.93
C ALA A 205 15.45 -6.98 10.09
N ALA A 206 16.73 -6.61 9.97
CA ALA A 206 17.42 -5.80 10.96
C ALA A 206 16.78 -4.42 11.15
N GLY A 207 16.25 -3.81 10.08
CA GLY A 207 15.48 -2.57 10.16
C GLY A 207 14.18 -2.74 10.94
N ALA A 208 13.44 -3.82 10.69
CA ALA A 208 12.22 -4.15 11.42
C ALA A 208 12.50 -4.41 12.92
N GLU A 209 13.59 -5.11 13.24
CA GLU A 209 14.03 -5.32 14.63
C GLU A 209 14.35 -4.00 15.34
N LYS A 210 15.04 -3.05 14.68
CA LYS A 210 15.30 -1.71 15.23
C LYS A 210 14.03 -0.93 15.55
N LEU A 211 12.94 -1.19 14.81
CA LEU A 211 11.61 -0.64 15.06
C LEU A 211 10.82 -1.42 16.12
N GLY A 212 11.40 -2.47 16.71
CA GLY A 212 10.73 -3.35 17.68
C GLY A 212 9.64 -4.23 17.06
N MET A 213 9.61 -4.36 15.74
CA MET A 213 8.62 -5.14 15.02
C MET A 213 8.94 -6.63 15.07
N LYS A 214 7.88 -7.45 15.13
CA LYS A 214 7.97 -8.91 15.01
C LYS A 214 7.21 -9.37 13.78
N PRO A 215 7.74 -10.36 13.02
CA PRO A 215 7.02 -10.92 11.90
C PRO A 215 5.75 -11.63 12.41
N TYR A 216 4.60 -11.37 11.79
CA TYR A 216 3.33 -11.99 12.14
C TYR A 216 2.63 -12.63 10.95
N TYR A 217 3.09 -12.35 9.73
CA TYR A 217 2.51 -12.89 8.50
C TYR A 217 3.61 -13.16 7.48
N LEU A 218 3.60 -14.36 6.91
CA LEU A 218 4.48 -14.75 5.82
C LEU A 218 3.63 -15.31 4.68
N TYR A 219 3.84 -14.82 3.46
CA TYR A 219 3.22 -15.38 2.27
C TYR A 219 4.26 -15.59 1.16
N ARG A 220 4.00 -16.61 0.35
CA ARG A 220 4.87 -16.95 -0.78
C ARG A 220 4.20 -16.57 -2.10
N GLN A 221 4.90 -15.80 -2.93
CA GLN A 221 4.52 -15.62 -4.33
C GLN A 221 5.28 -16.60 -5.23
N LYS A 222 4.63 -17.09 -6.29
CA LYS A 222 5.32 -17.87 -7.32
C LYS A 222 6.37 -17.02 -8.03
N ASN A 223 7.54 -17.59 -8.33
CA ASN A 223 8.67 -16.94 -9.01
C ASN A 223 9.35 -15.82 -8.20
N MET A 224 9.43 -15.96 -6.90
CA MET A 224 10.28 -15.11 -6.06
C MET A 224 11.74 -15.54 -6.15
N SER A 225 12.65 -14.57 -6.14
CA SER A 225 14.04 -14.78 -5.81
C SER A 225 14.22 -14.66 -4.29
N GLY A 226 14.94 -15.60 -3.68
CA GLY A 226 15.11 -15.67 -2.23
C GLY A 226 14.03 -16.51 -1.53
N ASN A 227 14.48 -17.49 -0.76
CA ASN A 227 13.61 -18.40 -0.03
C ASN A 227 13.87 -18.22 1.46
N PHE A 228 12.91 -17.63 2.19
CA PHE A 228 12.91 -17.60 3.65
C PHE A 228 12.07 -18.74 4.21
N GLU A 229 12.35 -19.94 3.73
CA GLU A 229 11.79 -21.18 4.30
C GLU A 229 12.83 -21.84 5.22
N ASN A 230 13.21 -21.18 6.31
CA ASN A 230 13.86 -21.89 7.45
C ASN A 230 13.64 -21.07 8.72
#